data_0274540e80ddfffbb1163f7bc8d09d91
#
_entry.id   0274540e80ddfffbb1163f7bc8d09d91
#
_cell.length_a   1.000
_cell.length_b   1.000
_cell.length_c   1.000
_cell.angle_alpha   90.00
_cell.angle_beta   90.00
_cell.angle_gamma   90.00
#
_symmetry.space_group_name_H-M   'P 1'
#
loop_
_entity.id
_entity.type
_entity.pdbx_description
1 polymer ?
#
loop_
_entity_poly.entity_id
_entity_poly.type
_entity_poly.pdbx_seq_one_letter_code
_entity_poly.pdbx_strand_id
1 'polypeptide(L)'
;MKTVKKISGGESWNCTSLGNKSLIKGKINKWKIQIIKLIGSITFGIVPKGIDINGVNNWMKGYITCSGNFYKHNLGVVIKPHTISAGEGSILETIVDLEKGVLSFSMNGNNLGIFCDNIIKDIEYIPFLDIYNEGTEVRLL
;
A
#
# COMPACT_ATOMS: atom_id res chain seq x y z
N MET A 1 -7.98 -12.11 -11.68
CA MET A 1 -7.39 -10.77 -11.47
C MET A 1 -8.46 -9.78 -11.04
N LYS A 2 -8.18 -8.95 -10.07
CA LYS A 2 -9.11 -7.96 -9.55
C LYS A 2 -8.60 -6.55 -9.87
N THR A 3 -9.47 -5.71 -10.42
CA THR A 3 -9.16 -4.32 -10.75
C THR A 3 -9.94 -3.39 -9.84
N VAL A 4 -9.27 -2.36 -9.32
CA VAL A 4 -9.86 -1.28 -8.54
C VAL A 4 -9.69 0.02 -9.32
N LYS A 5 -10.80 0.71 -9.55
CA LYS A 5 -10.82 1.99 -10.26
C LYS A 5 -11.70 2.97 -9.49
N LYS A 6 -11.20 4.18 -9.30
CA LYS A 6 -12.02 5.26 -8.74
C LYS A 6 -12.82 5.92 -9.87
N ILE A 7 -14.14 5.80 -9.83
CA ILE A 7 -15.05 6.25 -10.87
C ILE A 7 -15.79 7.55 -10.53
N SER A 8 -15.75 7.98 -9.27
CA SER A 8 -16.44 9.19 -8.79
C SER A 8 -15.79 9.70 -7.49
N GLY A 9 -16.19 10.89 -7.04
CA GLY A 9 -15.74 11.48 -5.79
C GLY A 9 -14.53 12.41 -5.94
N GLY A 10 -14.07 12.68 -7.17
CA GLY A 10 -13.04 13.66 -7.46
C GLY A 10 -11.70 13.37 -6.78
N GLU A 11 -11.12 14.37 -6.13
CA GLU A 11 -9.85 14.29 -5.40
C GLU A 11 -10.11 14.12 -3.90
N SER A 12 -10.11 12.88 -3.41
CA SER A 12 -10.29 12.56 -1.99
C SER A 12 -9.91 11.12 -1.68
N TRP A 13 -9.49 10.85 -0.44
CA TRP A 13 -9.23 9.50 0.06
C TRP A 13 -10.54 8.81 0.46
N ASN A 14 -11.36 8.47 -0.50
CA ASN A 14 -12.66 7.82 -0.28
C ASN A 14 -12.86 6.57 -1.14
N CYS A 15 -11.80 6.08 -1.79
CA CYS A 15 -11.83 4.85 -2.56
C CYS A 15 -10.86 3.83 -1.93
N THR A 16 -11.16 3.45 -0.70
CA THR A 16 -10.34 2.51 0.07
C THR A 16 -10.74 1.08 -0.25
N SER A 17 -9.75 0.26 -0.56
CA SER A 17 -9.90 -1.19 -0.74
C SER A 17 -9.08 -1.91 0.32
N LEU A 18 -9.76 -2.70 1.14
CA LEU A 18 -9.13 -3.54 2.15
C LEU A 18 -9.13 -4.98 1.67
N GLY A 19 -8.05 -5.70 1.97
CA GLY A 19 -8.01 -7.14 1.79
C GLY A 19 -9.04 -7.84 2.67
N ASN A 20 -9.63 -8.91 2.18
CA ASN A 20 -10.65 -9.67 2.93
C ASN A 20 -10.05 -10.78 3.79
N LYS A 21 -8.74 -10.99 3.70
CA LYS A 21 -8.04 -12.03 4.46
C LYS A 21 -6.88 -11.43 5.23
N SER A 22 -6.76 -11.83 6.49
CA SER A 22 -5.59 -11.52 7.31
C SER A 22 -4.34 -12.17 6.76
N LEU A 23 -3.20 -11.53 6.98
CA LEU A 23 -1.90 -12.11 6.69
C LEU A 23 -1.66 -13.32 7.59
N ILE A 24 -0.96 -14.32 7.07
CA ILE A 24 -0.69 -15.57 7.77
C ILE A 24 0.48 -15.36 8.73
N LYS A 25 0.23 -15.60 10.01
CA LYS A 25 1.25 -15.52 11.07
C LYS A 25 2.39 -16.50 10.84
N GLY A 26 3.62 -16.11 11.21
CA GLY A 26 4.80 -16.95 11.12
C GLY A 26 5.29 -17.23 9.70
N LYS A 27 4.75 -16.53 8.71
CA LYS A 27 5.09 -16.72 7.29
C LYS A 27 5.42 -15.40 6.61
N ILE A 28 6.05 -15.50 5.44
CA ILE A 28 6.25 -14.39 4.53
C ILE A 28 4.98 -14.29 3.66
N ASN A 29 4.33 -13.13 3.73
CA ASN A 29 3.17 -12.80 2.92
C ASN A 29 3.57 -11.81 1.84
N LYS A 30 3.16 -12.08 0.60
CA LYS A 30 3.48 -11.21 -0.55
C LYS A 30 2.26 -11.02 -1.43
N TRP A 31 2.14 -9.83 -1.98
CA TRP A 31 1.17 -9.56 -3.05
C TRP A 31 1.68 -8.42 -3.93
N LYS A 32 1.17 -8.39 -5.16
CA LYS A 32 1.55 -7.40 -6.17
C LYS A 32 0.33 -6.63 -6.63
N ILE A 33 0.53 -5.34 -6.88
CA ILE A 33 -0.40 -4.50 -7.60
C ILE A 33 0.30 -3.91 -8.82
N GLN A 34 -0.46 -3.71 -9.89
CA GLN A 34 0.02 -3.02 -11.08
C GLN A 34 -0.77 -1.74 -11.28
N ILE A 35 -0.07 -0.65 -11.48
CA ILE A 35 -0.68 0.62 -11.84
C ILE A 35 -1.05 0.55 -13.32
N ILE A 36 -2.34 0.56 -13.63
CA ILE A 36 -2.84 0.57 -15.01
C ILE A 36 -2.92 2.00 -15.53
N LYS A 37 -3.50 2.88 -14.73
CA LYS A 37 -3.59 4.31 -15.00
C LYS A 37 -3.39 5.08 -13.71
N LEU A 38 -2.52 6.06 -13.73
CA LEU A 38 -2.21 6.89 -12.55
C LEU A 38 -2.56 8.34 -12.82
N ILE A 39 -3.57 8.83 -12.11
CA ILE A 39 -3.91 10.25 -12.02
C ILE A 39 -3.71 10.64 -10.57
N GLY A 40 -2.67 11.43 -10.28
CA GLY A 40 -2.36 11.91 -8.93
C GLY A 40 -1.80 10.82 -8.02
N SER A 41 -2.54 10.43 -6.98
CA SER A 41 -1.98 9.68 -5.86
C SER A 41 -2.70 8.39 -5.54
N ILE A 42 -1.94 7.38 -5.15
CA ILE A 42 -2.43 6.17 -4.49
C ILE A 42 -1.64 5.95 -3.19
N THR A 43 -2.26 5.23 -2.27
CA THR A 43 -1.65 4.78 -1.02
C THR A 43 -1.80 3.27 -0.91
N PHE A 44 -0.74 2.58 -0.55
CA PHE A 44 -0.77 1.11 -0.45
C PHE A 44 0.17 0.61 0.64
N GLY A 45 -0.18 -0.53 1.22
CA GLY A 45 0.58 -1.14 2.30
C GLY A 45 -0.28 -2.08 3.14
N ILE A 46 -0.14 -2.00 4.45
CA ILE A 46 -0.87 -2.80 5.43
C ILE A 46 -1.52 -1.92 6.48
N VAL A 47 -2.63 -2.42 7.03
CA VAL A 47 -3.31 -1.84 8.21
C VAL A 47 -3.73 -2.96 9.14
N PRO A 48 -3.88 -2.70 10.45
CA PRO A 48 -4.52 -3.65 11.36
C PRO A 48 -5.95 -3.94 10.92
N LYS A 49 -6.36 -5.22 11.02
CA LYS A 49 -7.73 -5.63 10.73
C LYS A 49 -8.71 -4.98 11.72
N GLY A 50 -9.87 -4.57 11.23
CA GLY A 50 -10.92 -3.98 12.05
C GLY A 50 -10.75 -2.48 12.32
N ILE A 51 -9.78 -1.82 11.68
CA ILE A 51 -9.62 -0.36 11.75
C ILE A 51 -10.80 0.32 11.07
N ASP A 52 -11.30 1.40 11.68
CA ASP A 52 -12.26 2.30 11.05
C ASP A 52 -11.62 2.92 9.79
N ILE A 53 -12.31 2.83 8.68
CA ILE A 53 -11.84 3.33 7.38
C ILE A 53 -11.52 4.84 7.42
N ASN A 54 -12.22 5.61 8.27
CA ASN A 54 -11.95 7.03 8.46
C ASN A 54 -10.66 7.32 9.23
N GLY A 55 -10.18 6.35 10.02
CA GLY A 55 -8.93 6.44 10.78
C GLY A 55 -7.76 5.69 10.17
N VAL A 56 -7.93 5.11 8.99
CA VAL A 56 -6.96 4.19 8.39
C VAL A 56 -5.58 4.82 8.19
N ASN A 57 -5.51 6.10 7.82
CA ASN A 57 -4.25 6.79 7.58
C ASN A 57 -3.36 6.90 8.83
N ASN A 58 -3.94 6.90 10.04
CA ASN A 58 -3.20 6.94 11.29
C ASN A 58 -2.57 5.60 11.66
N TRP A 59 -3.04 4.51 11.05
CA TRP A 59 -2.63 3.14 11.36
C TRP A 59 -1.92 2.43 10.23
N MET A 60 -1.88 3.04 9.07
CA MET A 60 -1.30 2.48 7.87
C MET A 60 0.23 2.49 7.93
N LYS A 61 0.82 1.43 7.41
CA LYS A 61 2.26 1.33 7.09
C LYS A 61 2.40 1.03 5.60
N GLY A 62 2.98 1.95 4.86
CA GLY A 62 3.14 1.78 3.42
C GLY A 62 3.65 3.03 2.73
N TYR A 63 3.35 3.15 1.45
CA TYR A 63 3.76 4.27 0.63
C TYR A 63 2.56 5.05 0.09
N ILE A 64 2.74 6.35 -0.02
CA ILE A 64 1.89 7.24 -0.82
C ILE A 64 2.68 7.62 -2.06
N THR A 65 2.08 7.49 -3.24
CA THR A 65 2.61 8.10 -4.46
C THR A 65 1.96 9.47 -4.65
N CYS A 66 2.77 10.49 -4.83
CA CYS A 66 2.31 11.83 -5.17
C CYS A 66 2.92 12.22 -6.51
N SER A 67 2.10 12.31 -7.57
CA SER A 67 2.60 12.57 -8.94
C SER A 67 3.74 11.62 -9.32
N GLY A 68 3.62 10.34 -8.93
CA GLY A 68 4.61 9.29 -9.17
C GLY A 68 5.73 9.18 -8.13
N ASN A 69 5.99 10.20 -7.32
CA ASN A 69 7.03 10.14 -6.28
C ASN A 69 6.55 9.36 -5.05
N PHE A 70 7.44 8.57 -4.47
CA PHE A 70 7.14 7.78 -3.28
C PHE A 70 7.40 8.54 -1.99
N TYR A 71 6.44 8.46 -1.08
CA TYR A 71 6.57 8.95 0.29
C TYR A 71 6.24 7.81 1.25
N LYS A 72 7.13 7.54 2.20
CA LYS A 72 6.82 6.65 3.33
C LYS A 72 5.70 7.23 4.17
N HIS A 73 4.70 6.40 4.44
CA HIS A 73 3.64 6.73 5.37
C HIS A 73 3.62 5.69 6.50
N ASN A 74 4.01 6.09 7.69
CA ASN A 74 4.07 5.22 8.84
C ASN A 74 3.33 5.86 10.02
N LEU A 75 2.17 5.29 10.34
CA LEU A 75 1.33 5.71 11.49
C LEU A 75 1.05 7.22 11.51
N GLY A 76 0.65 7.78 10.37
CA GLY A 76 0.31 9.20 10.24
C GLY A 76 1.49 10.13 9.92
N VAL A 77 2.71 9.64 9.92
CA VAL A 77 3.89 10.44 9.59
C VAL A 77 4.32 10.18 8.15
N VAL A 78 4.43 11.23 7.36
CA VAL A 78 4.88 11.17 5.96
C VAL A 78 6.33 11.61 5.87
N ILE A 79 7.18 10.75 5.31
CA ILE A 79 8.60 11.01 5.11
C ILE A 79 8.93 10.79 3.63
N LYS A 80 9.62 11.73 3.01
CA LYS A 80 10.10 11.58 1.63
C LYS A 80 11.33 10.68 1.60
N PRO A 81 11.25 9.42 1.11
CA PRO A 81 12.36 8.49 1.26
C PRO A 81 13.34 8.50 0.09
N HIS A 82 12.88 8.75 -1.15
CA HIS A 82 13.70 8.54 -2.35
C HIS A 82 13.28 9.39 -3.54
N THR A 83 14.18 9.46 -4.53
CA THR A 83 13.95 9.98 -5.89
C THR A 83 13.30 8.94 -6.81
N ILE A 84 12.69 7.89 -6.26
CA ILE A 84 12.04 6.84 -7.04
C ILE A 84 10.63 7.30 -7.40
N SER A 85 10.23 7.07 -8.64
CA SER A 85 8.88 7.36 -9.12
C SER A 85 8.23 6.09 -9.69
N ALA A 86 6.92 5.98 -9.49
CA ALA A 86 6.09 4.97 -10.15
C ALA A 86 5.21 5.65 -11.20
N GLY A 87 4.91 4.93 -12.25
CA GLY A 87 4.02 5.36 -13.31
C GLY A 87 3.15 4.22 -13.81
N GLU A 88 2.45 4.46 -14.89
CA GLU A 88 1.64 3.43 -15.54
C GLU A 88 2.50 2.24 -15.93
N GLY A 89 2.00 1.03 -15.69
CA GLY A 89 2.70 -0.23 -15.88
C GLY A 89 3.57 -0.67 -14.72
N SER A 90 3.87 0.19 -13.75
CA SER A 90 4.67 -0.18 -12.58
C SER A 90 4.00 -1.28 -11.77
N ILE A 91 4.80 -2.29 -11.38
CA ILE A 91 4.37 -3.37 -10.49
C ILE A 91 5.00 -3.13 -9.12
N LEU A 92 4.14 -3.02 -8.13
CA LEU A 92 4.51 -2.76 -6.74
C LEU A 92 4.25 -4.03 -5.92
N GLU A 93 5.27 -4.55 -5.26
CA GLU A 93 5.15 -5.72 -4.39
C GLU A 93 5.28 -5.31 -2.93
N THR A 94 4.34 -5.77 -2.12
CA THR A 94 4.40 -5.66 -0.65
C THR A 94 4.82 -7.02 -0.09
N ILE A 95 5.81 -7.02 0.80
CA ILE A 95 6.39 -8.22 1.41
C ILE A 95 6.36 -8.04 2.93
N VAL A 96 5.62 -8.92 3.61
CA VAL A 96 5.51 -8.89 5.08
C VAL A 96 6.01 -10.20 5.65
N ASP A 97 7.15 -10.17 6.30
CA ASP A 97 7.69 -11.31 7.05
C ASP A 97 7.16 -11.24 8.49
N LEU A 98 6.12 -11.99 8.78
CA LEU A 98 5.51 -12.02 10.11
C LEU A 98 6.26 -12.93 11.09
N GLU A 99 7.26 -13.68 10.64
CA GLU A 99 8.18 -14.39 11.54
C GLU A 99 9.18 -13.41 12.14
N LYS A 100 9.76 -12.55 11.30
CA LYS A 100 10.78 -11.57 11.70
C LYS A 100 10.21 -10.20 12.07
N GLY A 101 8.96 -9.92 11.74
CA GLY A 101 8.34 -8.61 11.95
C GLY A 101 8.87 -7.54 10.99
N VAL A 102 9.16 -7.90 9.75
CA VAL A 102 9.77 -7.01 8.74
C VAL A 102 8.78 -6.73 7.61
N LEU A 103 8.61 -5.45 7.28
CA LEU A 103 7.88 -4.98 6.11
C LEU A 103 8.86 -4.42 5.08
N SER A 104 8.75 -4.86 3.85
CA SER A 104 9.54 -4.37 2.74
C SER A 104 8.72 -4.27 1.45
N PHE A 105 9.25 -3.54 0.49
CA PHE A 105 8.59 -3.30 -0.80
C PHE A 105 9.57 -3.47 -1.95
N SER A 106 9.05 -3.84 -3.11
CA SER A 106 9.80 -3.77 -4.36
C SER A 106 8.98 -3.07 -5.45
N MET A 107 9.65 -2.54 -6.45
CA MET A 107 9.05 -1.93 -7.63
C MET A 107 9.73 -2.49 -8.88
N ASN A 108 8.93 -3.10 -9.76
CA ASN A 108 9.42 -3.72 -10.99
C ASN A 108 10.57 -4.72 -10.73
N GLY A 109 10.48 -5.48 -9.63
CA GLY A 109 11.51 -6.42 -9.21
C GLY A 109 12.70 -5.83 -8.46
N ASN A 110 12.79 -4.51 -8.33
CA ASN A 110 13.86 -3.84 -7.59
C ASN A 110 13.47 -3.64 -6.13
N ASN A 111 14.26 -4.17 -5.22
CA ASN A 111 14.02 -4.03 -3.78
C ASN A 111 14.21 -2.56 -3.35
N LEU A 112 13.21 -1.99 -2.68
CA LEU A 112 13.26 -0.63 -2.13
C LEU A 112 13.84 -0.58 -0.71
N GLY A 113 14.29 -1.72 -0.18
CA GLY A 113 14.83 -1.85 1.16
C GLY A 113 13.77 -2.15 2.21
N ILE A 114 14.20 -2.25 3.45
CA ILE A 114 13.33 -2.48 4.60
C ILE A 114 12.57 -1.20 4.90
N PHE A 115 11.23 -1.30 4.93
CA PHE A 115 10.36 -0.20 5.34
C PHE A 115 10.42 -0.02 6.86
N CYS A 116 10.19 -1.10 7.59
CA CYS A 116 10.34 -1.16 9.05
C CYS A 116 10.58 -2.61 9.50
N ASP A 117 11.16 -2.77 10.68
CA ASP A 117 11.49 -4.07 11.28
C ASP A 117 10.79 -4.28 12.64
N ASN A 118 9.76 -3.49 12.91
CA ASN A 118 9.04 -3.49 14.18
C ASN A 118 7.55 -3.81 14.02
N ILE A 119 7.20 -4.62 13.03
CA ILE A 119 5.81 -5.10 12.86
C ILE A 119 5.44 -5.96 14.08
N ILE A 120 4.33 -5.62 14.72
CA ILE A 120 3.82 -6.35 15.88
C ILE A 120 3.20 -7.67 15.41
N LYS A 121 3.82 -8.80 15.77
CA LYS A 121 3.44 -10.14 15.27
C LYS A 121 2.09 -10.63 15.76
N ASP A 122 1.59 -10.12 16.88
CA ASP A 122 0.33 -10.52 17.50
C ASP A 122 -0.89 -9.75 16.95
N ILE A 123 -0.67 -8.75 16.12
CA ILE A 123 -1.73 -8.00 15.46
C ILE A 123 -2.05 -8.66 14.12
N GLU A 124 -3.34 -8.84 13.84
CA GLU A 124 -3.78 -9.22 12.51
C GLU A 124 -3.73 -8.03 11.56
N TYR A 125 -3.02 -8.19 10.45
CA TYR A 125 -2.93 -7.18 9.39
C TYR A 125 -3.66 -7.64 8.15
N ILE A 126 -4.13 -6.67 7.37
CA ILE A 126 -4.72 -6.87 6.04
C ILE A 126 -4.05 -5.95 5.03
N PRO A 127 -4.01 -6.34 3.74
CA PRO A 127 -3.59 -5.47 2.65
C PRO A 127 -4.48 -4.23 2.54
N PHE A 128 -3.87 -3.13 2.14
CA PHE A 128 -4.54 -1.83 2.03
C PHE A 128 -4.18 -1.13 0.73
N LEU A 129 -5.19 -0.55 0.09
CA LEU A 129 -5.06 0.31 -1.09
C LEU A 129 -6.09 1.42 -1.00
N ASP A 130 -5.68 2.66 -1.21
CA ASP A 130 -6.58 3.79 -1.38
C ASP A 130 -6.19 4.60 -2.61
N ILE A 131 -7.20 5.08 -3.33
CA ILE A 131 -7.03 5.86 -4.55
C ILE A 131 -7.58 7.27 -4.32
N TYR A 132 -6.73 8.27 -4.49
CA TYR A 132 -7.09 9.67 -4.27
C TYR A 132 -7.85 10.27 -5.46
N ASN A 133 -7.34 10.06 -6.67
CA ASN A 133 -7.85 10.74 -7.86
C ASN A 133 -8.79 9.85 -8.68
N GLU A 134 -9.92 10.43 -9.08
CA GLU A 134 -10.84 9.80 -10.02
C GLU A 134 -10.12 9.47 -11.35
N GLY A 135 -10.43 8.31 -11.92
CA GLY A 135 -9.81 7.80 -13.15
C GLY A 135 -8.56 6.95 -12.93
N THR A 136 -7.97 6.94 -11.75
CA THR A 136 -6.86 6.04 -11.41
C THR A 136 -7.36 4.60 -11.33
N GLU A 137 -6.58 3.70 -11.91
CA GLU A 137 -6.91 2.27 -11.99
C GLU A 137 -5.71 1.41 -11.58
N VAL A 138 -5.93 0.47 -10.68
CA VAL A 138 -4.94 -0.46 -10.14
C VAL A 138 -5.44 -1.89 -10.27
N ARG A 139 -4.59 -2.79 -10.70
CA ARG A 139 -4.89 -4.22 -10.82
C ARG A 139 -4.17 -5.00 -9.74
N LEU A 140 -4.89 -5.88 -9.06
CA LEU A 140 -4.31 -6.87 -8.16
C LEU A 140 -3.86 -8.08 -8.97
N LEU A 141 -2.60 -8.41 -8.88
CA LEU A 141 -1.99 -9.55 -9.61
C LEU A 141 -2.05 -10.84 -8.82
#